data_2fea4ffc98b53109e19877d8088816df
#
_entry.id   2fea4ffc98b53109e19877d8088816df
#
_cell.length_a   1.000
_cell.length_b   1.000
_cell.length_c   1.000
_cell.angle_alpha   90.00
_cell.angle_beta   90.00
_cell.angle_gamma   90.00
#
_symmetry.space_group_name_H-M   'P 1'
#
loop_
_entity.id
_entity.type
_entity.pdbx_description
1 polymer ?
#
loop_
_entity_poly.entity_id
_entity_poly.type
_entity_poly.pdbx_seq_one_letter_code
_entity_poly.pdbx_strand_id
1 'polypeptide(L)'
;MAIAFPNASRSYDASRGVIRFWGHDSAMEAAFFITNQALQHLQPDATGDEDSMLAVFDRHRARICAAAANIYSRGRKGSYELDARDF
;
A
#
# COMPACT_ATOMS: atom_id res chain seq x y z
N MET A 1 -10.13 15.83 5.15
CA MET A 1 -9.82 15.59 3.73
C MET A 1 -9.77 14.10 3.48
N ALA A 2 -10.53 13.66 2.53
CA ALA A 2 -10.59 12.25 2.22
C ALA A 2 -9.77 11.96 0.97
N ILE A 3 -8.85 11.01 1.07
CA ILE A 3 -8.17 10.47 -0.09
C ILE A 3 -8.95 9.25 -0.58
N ALA A 4 -9.05 9.08 -1.88
CA ALA A 4 -9.74 7.97 -2.49
C ALA A 4 -8.76 7.13 -3.31
N PHE A 5 -9.09 5.85 -3.48
CA PHE A 5 -8.29 4.92 -4.26
C PHE A 5 -9.16 4.30 -5.36
N PRO A 6 -9.57 5.12 -6.36
CA PRO A 6 -10.48 4.64 -7.40
C PRO A 6 -9.83 3.68 -8.39
N ASN A 7 -8.50 3.71 -8.45
CA ASN A 7 -7.74 2.92 -9.41
C ASN A 7 -7.15 1.69 -8.72
N ALA A 8 -7.38 0.51 -9.29
CA ALA A 8 -6.85 -0.73 -8.75
C ALA A 8 -5.40 -1.02 -9.16
N SER A 9 -4.77 -0.13 -9.87
CA SER A 9 -3.38 -0.30 -10.33
C SER A 9 -2.41 -0.39 -9.16
N ARG A 10 -1.46 -1.28 -9.29
CA ARG A 10 -0.35 -1.43 -8.35
C ARG A 10 0.84 -2.00 -9.11
N SER A 11 2.02 -1.77 -8.56
CA SER A 11 3.26 -2.19 -9.21
C SER A 11 4.22 -2.73 -8.15
N TYR A 12 4.81 -3.89 -8.44
CA TYR A 12 5.78 -4.51 -7.53
C TYR A 12 7.19 -4.03 -7.89
N ASP A 13 7.92 -3.56 -6.88
CA ASP A 13 9.32 -3.15 -7.03
C ASP A 13 10.20 -4.18 -6.33
N ALA A 14 10.76 -5.09 -7.09
CA ALA A 14 11.57 -6.19 -6.56
C ALA A 14 12.86 -5.69 -5.90
N SER A 15 13.42 -4.60 -6.38
CA SER A 15 14.68 -4.08 -5.84
C SER A 15 14.49 -3.49 -4.44
N ARG A 16 13.30 -2.99 -4.13
CA ARG A 16 12.98 -2.40 -2.84
C ARG A 16 12.12 -3.31 -1.96
N GLY A 17 11.54 -4.35 -2.53
CA GLY A 17 10.64 -5.23 -1.79
C GLY A 17 9.37 -4.53 -1.35
N VAL A 18 8.77 -3.73 -2.23
CA VAL A 18 7.55 -2.97 -1.94
C VAL A 18 6.57 -3.07 -3.09
N ILE A 19 5.29 -2.82 -2.80
CA ILE A 19 4.28 -2.60 -3.83
C ILE A 19 3.92 -1.12 -3.79
N ARG A 20 3.95 -0.49 -4.96
CA ARG A 20 3.58 0.90 -5.13
C ARG A 20 2.12 0.98 -5.59
N PHE A 21 1.35 1.86 -4.98
CA PHE A 21 -0.03 2.13 -5.37
C PHE A 21 -0.33 3.60 -5.16
N TRP A 22 -1.47 4.05 -5.67
CA TRP A 22 -1.77 5.48 -5.74
C TRP A 22 -3.14 5.79 -5.20
N GLY A 23 -3.24 6.94 -4.52
CA GLY A 23 -4.51 7.52 -4.14
C GLY A 23 -4.66 8.91 -4.72
N HIS A 24 -5.87 9.43 -4.70
CA HIS A 24 -6.17 10.75 -5.21
C HIS A 24 -6.92 11.58 -4.17
N ASP A 25 -6.47 12.81 -3.99
CA ASP A 25 -7.11 13.82 -3.16
C ASP A 25 -7.41 14.99 -4.08
N SER A 26 -8.65 15.07 -4.58
CA SER A 26 -9.05 16.00 -5.63
C SER A 26 -8.17 15.79 -6.88
N ALA A 27 -7.48 16.81 -7.34
CA ALA A 27 -6.62 16.73 -8.51
C ALA A 27 -5.20 16.22 -8.17
N MET A 28 -4.90 16.00 -6.90
CA MET A 28 -3.56 15.60 -6.48
C MET A 28 -3.46 14.09 -6.33
N GLU A 29 -2.38 13.53 -6.87
CA GLU A 29 -2.07 12.12 -6.75
C GLU A 29 -1.03 11.92 -5.65
N ALA A 30 -1.23 10.94 -4.81
CA ALA A 30 -0.28 10.57 -3.77
C ALA A 30 0.20 9.14 -3.99
N ALA A 31 1.51 8.93 -3.92
CA ALA A 31 2.11 7.61 -4.06
C ALA A 31 2.31 6.97 -2.69
N PHE A 32 1.97 5.69 -2.61
CA PHE A 32 2.11 4.89 -1.40
C PHE A 32 2.94 3.64 -1.71
N PHE A 33 3.70 3.20 -0.72
CA PHE A 33 4.52 1.99 -0.83
C PHE A 33 4.21 1.12 0.38
N ILE A 34 3.90 -0.16 0.14
CA ILE A 34 3.72 -1.12 1.23
C ILE A 34 4.82 -2.17 1.14
N THR A 35 5.47 -2.43 2.26
CA THR A 35 6.61 -3.34 2.31
C THR A 35 6.16 -4.80 2.26
N ASN A 36 7.05 -5.68 1.78
CA ASN A 36 6.79 -7.12 1.83
C ASN A 36 6.57 -7.60 3.26
N GLN A 37 7.26 -7.01 4.23
CA GLN A 37 7.07 -7.36 5.64
C GLN A 37 5.65 -7.05 6.10
N ALA A 38 5.10 -5.91 5.68
CA ALA A 38 3.72 -5.57 6.01
C ALA A 38 2.73 -6.55 5.39
N LEU A 39 2.97 -6.94 4.14
CA LEU A 39 2.12 -7.91 3.46
C LEU A 39 2.17 -9.27 4.14
N GLN A 40 3.35 -9.72 4.55
CA GLN A 40 3.48 -10.97 5.28
C GLN A 40 2.89 -10.90 6.68
N HIS A 41 2.86 -9.70 7.28
CA HIS A 41 2.17 -9.51 8.55
C HIS A 41 0.66 -9.71 8.37
N LEU A 42 0.11 -9.24 7.25
CA LEU A 42 -1.32 -9.43 6.95
C LEU A 42 -1.64 -10.88 6.59
N GLN A 43 -0.70 -11.58 5.99
CA GLN A 43 -0.89 -12.98 5.60
C GLN A 43 0.41 -13.75 5.82
N PRO A 44 0.64 -14.27 7.05
CA PRO A 44 1.92 -14.86 7.43
C PRO A 44 2.35 -16.07 6.60
N ASP A 45 1.42 -16.78 5.98
CA ASP A 45 1.75 -17.94 5.15
C ASP A 45 2.07 -17.59 3.70
N ALA A 46 2.06 -16.30 3.36
CA ALA A 46 2.38 -15.88 2.00
C ALA A 46 3.87 -16.06 1.72
N THR A 47 4.18 -16.48 0.48
CA THR A 47 5.57 -16.53 0.03
C THR A 47 6.02 -15.12 -0.38
N GLY A 48 7.34 -14.90 -0.48
CA GLY A 48 7.86 -13.56 -0.74
C GLY A 48 8.02 -13.19 -2.20
N ASP A 49 7.52 -14.00 -3.12
CA ASP A 49 7.64 -13.74 -4.55
C ASP A 49 6.61 -12.71 -5.02
N GLU A 50 6.85 -12.14 -6.19
CA GLU A 50 6.03 -11.07 -6.73
C GLU A 50 4.55 -11.46 -6.84
N ASP A 51 4.27 -12.63 -7.43
CA ASP A 51 2.89 -13.07 -7.63
C ASP A 51 2.14 -13.22 -6.32
N SER A 52 2.80 -13.79 -5.31
CA SER A 52 2.22 -13.96 -3.99
C SER A 52 1.96 -12.62 -3.32
N MET A 53 2.92 -11.70 -3.40
CA MET A 53 2.79 -10.38 -2.78
C MET A 53 1.67 -9.58 -3.43
N LEU A 54 1.55 -9.63 -4.75
CA LEU A 54 0.46 -8.95 -5.45
C LEU A 54 -0.91 -9.54 -5.08
N ALA A 55 -0.98 -10.87 -4.93
CA ALA A 55 -2.22 -11.53 -4.52
C ALA A 55 -2.63 -11.13 -3.10
N VAL A 56 -1.66 -11.04 -2.19
CA VAL A 56 -1.91 -10.57 -0.81
C VAL A 56 -2.42 -9.13 -0.83
N PHE A 57 -1.78 -8.27 -1.61
CA PHE A 57 -2.21 -6.89 -1.75
C PHE A 57 -3.67 -6.81 -2.22
N ASP A 58 -4.01 -7.54 -3.28
CA ASP A 58 -5.36 -7.51 -3.84
C ASP A 58 -6.39 -8.03 -2.84
N ARG A 59 -6.05 -9.08 -2.09
CA ARG A 59 -6.95 -9.67 -1.09
C ARG A 59 -7.21 -8.70 0.06
N HIS A 60 -6.20 -7.97 0.50
CA HIS A 60 -6.29 -7.08 1.66
C HIS A 60 -6.37 -5.61 1.28
N ARG A 61 -6.72 -5.33 0.02
CA ARG A 61 -6.71 -3.98 -0.53
C ARG A 61 -7.50 -2.98 0.31
N ALA A 62 -8.70 -3.35 0.75
CA ALA A 62 -9.54 -2.43 1.53
C ALA A 62 -8.84 -2.02 2.83
N ARG A 63 -8.21 -2.98 3.50
CA ARG A 63 -7.48 -2.71 4.74
C ARG A 63 -6.23 -1.88 4.49
N ILE A 64 -5.53 -2.17 3.40
CA ILE A 64 -4.32 -1.42 3.02
C ILE A 64 -4.68 0.03 2.69
N CYS A 65 -5.74 0.24 1.92
CA CYS A 65 -6.18 1.58 1.57
C CYS A 65 -6.65 2.36 2.79
N ALA A 66 -7.31 1.71 3.74
CA ALA A 66 -7.72 2.37 4.98
C ALA A 66 -6.50 2.83 5.79
N ALA A 67 -5.47 1.99 5.90
CA ALA A 67 -4.23 2.38 6.58
C ALA A 67 -3.53 3.51 5.85
N ALA A 68 -3.50 3.47 4.52
CA ALA A 68 -2.90 4.53 3.71
C ALA A 68 -3.63 5.85 3.91
N ALA A 69 -4.95 5.85 3.93
CA ALA A 69 -5.74 7.04 4.16
C ALA A 69 -5.46 7.63 5.55
N ASN A 70 -5.30 6.77 6.55
CA ASN A 70 -4.99 7.20 7.90
C ASN A 70 -3.63 7.89 7.96
N ILE A 71 -2.61 7.32 7.33
CA ILE A 71 -1.28 7.93 7.28
C ILE A 71 -1.32 9.26 6.53
N TYR A 72 -2.03 9.32 5.42
CA TYR A 72 -2.17 10.54 4.64
C TYR A 72 -2.78 11.66 5.46
N SER A 73 -3.75 11.35 6.31
CA SER A 73 -4.44 12.35 7.11
C SER A 73 -3.55 12.95 8.20
N ARG A 74 -2.45 12.31 8.56
CA ARG A 74 -1.52 12.79 9.60
C ARG A 74 -0.56 13.87 9.11
N GLY A 75 -0.42 14.03 7.80
CA GLY A 75 0.44 15.05 7.25
C GLY A 75 0.82 14.76 5.82
N ARG A 76 1.09 15.79 5.07
CA ARG A 76 1.44 15.65 3.65
C ARG A 76 2.93 15.42 3.49
N LYS A 77 3.26 14.47 2.63
CA LYS A 77 4.62 14.11 2.29
C LYS A 77 4.71 13.88 0.78
N GLY A 78 5.93 13.78 0.25
CA GLY A 78 6.11 13.42 -1.15
C GLY A 78 5.73 11.99 -1.45
N SER A 79 5.92 11.10 -0.49
CA SER A 79 5.51 9.71 -0.60
C SER A 79 5.24 9.16 0.80
N TYR A 80 4.55 8.02 0.86
CA TYR A 80 4.13 7.41 2.11
C TYR A 80 4.51 5.94 2.10
N GLU A 81 5.07 5.45 3.20
CA GLU A 81 5.44 4.05 3.31
C GLU A 81 4.65 3.39 4.44
N LEU A 82 4.05 2.24 4.12
CA LEU A 82 3.36 1.41 5.10
C LEU A 82 4.24 0.20 5.41
N ASP A 83 4.43 -0.07 6.69
CA ASP A 83 5.15 -1.27 7.12
C ASP A 83 4.33 -2.05 8.14
N ALA A 84 4.91 -3.11 8.71
CA ALA A 84 4.15 -4.02 9.57
C ALA A 84 3.50 -3.32 10.76
N ARG A 85 4.10 -2.27 11.29
CA ARG A 85 3.57 -1.57 12.46
C ARG A 85 2.33 -0.72 12.15
N ASP A 86 2.01 -0.53 10.87
CA ASP A 86 0.82 0.22 10.48
C ASP A 86 -0.43 -0.66 10.44
N PHE A 87 -0.27 -1.96 10.73
CA PHE A 87 -1.35 -2.93 10.75
C PHE A 87 -1.36 -3.73 12.08
#